data_16c033b11d82ffd961839a2671d5dd6b
#
_entry.id   16c033b11d82ffd961839a2671d5dd6b
#
_cell.length_a   1.000
_cell.length_b   1.000
_cell.length_c   1.000
_cell.angle_alpha   90.00
_cell.angle_beta   90.00
_cell.angle_gamma   90.00
#
_symmetry.space_group_name_H-M   'P 1'
#
loop_
_entity.id
_entity.type
_entity.pdbx_description
1 polymer ?
#
loop_
_entity_poly.entity_id
_entity_poly.type
_entity_poly.pdbx_seq_one_letter_code
_entity_poly.pdbx_strand_id
1 'polypeptide(L)'
;MSHRLETTLSEAAGKNLSAAATLEWLADMELEARRGRAIERRFKCSKLQAQPSIDAFHFSHHKSRSQNKNRVLRLLDLTFIANGTNLVLIGNPGVGKTFLSKIVGWRACQANQRVLFTTAMDMLNHLLASQVDHSLVRKLKAYTEPALLICDELGYLALDQQSSNLFYQVISTRHSQKRSTIITTNTPFSDWGNILFNTTIATAIADRLVENSEIFMFGGDSLRKPKNPNLPAE
;
A
#
# COMPACT_ATOMS: atom_id res chain seq x y z
N MET A 1 -30.77 -11.15 4.00
CA MET A 1 -30.72 -12.51 4.57
C MET A 1 -31.93 -13.37 4.17
N SER A 2 -33.15 -12.93 4.37
CA SER A 2 -34.35 -13.74 4.13
C SER A 2 -34.43 -14.34 2.71
N HIS A 3 -34.33 -13.52 1.67
CA HIS A 3 -34.46 -13.98 0.27
C HIS A 3 -33.41 -15.01 -0.17
N ARG A 4 -32.17 -14.89 0.31
CA ARG A 4 -31.10 -15.88 0.02
C ARG A 4 -31.33 -17.19 0.73
N LEU A 5 -31.87 -17.17 1.93
CA LEU A 5 -32.18 -18.39 2.70
C LEU A 5 -33.21 -19.24 1.99
N GLU A 6 -34.32 -18.64 1.55
CA GLU A 6 -35.39 -19.34 0.85
C GLU A 6 -34.90 -19.94 -0.47
N THR A 7 -34.13 -19.19 -1.25
CA THR A 7 -33.53 -19.70 -2.50
C THR A 7 -32.63 -20.90 -2.24
N THR A 8 -31.73 -20.80 -1.24
CA THR A 8 -30.80 -21.88 -0.92
C THR A 8 -31.50 -23.13 -0.40
N LEU A 9 -32.55 -22.97 0.43
CA LEU A 9 -33.36 -24.11 0.89
C LEU A 9 -34.09 -24.78 -0.25
N SER A 10 -34.64 -24.02 -1.19
CA SER A 10 -35.28 -24.58 -2.41
C SER A 10 -34.30 -25.34 -3.29
N GLU A 11 -33.07 -24.78 -3.48
CA GLU A 11 -32.01 -25.47 -4.24
C GLU A 11 -31.51 -26.74 -3.53
N ALA A 12 -31.40 -26.72 -2.20
CA ALA A 12 -31.01 -27.89 -1.39
C ALA A 12 -32.04 -28.99 -1.49
N ALA A 13 -33.33 -28.64 -1.44
CA ALA A 13 -34.42 -29.60 -1.64
C ALA A 13 -34.39 -30.20 -3.05
N GLY A 14 -34.16 -29.38 -4.08
CA GLY A 14 -34.02 -29.87 -5.47
C GLY A 14 -32.82 -30.78 -5.70
N LYS A 15 -31.77 -30.65 -4.88
CA LYS A 15 -30.56 -31.50 -4.91
C LYS A 15 -30.65 -32.73 -3.94
N ASN A 16 -31.75 -32.90 -3.22
CA ASN A 16 -31.92 -33.91 -2.19
C ASN A 16 -30.79 -33.92 -1.13
N LEU A 17 -30.34 -32.75 -0.71
CA LEU A 17 -29.29 -32.63 0.30
C LEU A 17 -29.84 -33.00 1.68
N SER A 18 -29.01 -33.64 2.52
CA SER A 18 -29.33 -33.86 3.92
C SER A 18 -29.40 -32.52 4.68
N ALA A 19 -30.09 -32.49 5.82
CA ALA A 19 -30.15 -31.29 6.65
C ALA A 19 -28.76 -30.82 7.07
N ALA A 20 -27.83 -31.72 7.38
CA ALA A 20 -26.45 -31.39 7.73
C ALA A 20 -25.70 -30.73 6.55
N ALA A 21 -25.80 -31.31 5.34
CA ALA A 21 -25.18 -30.73 4.14
C ALA A 21 -25.77 -29.37 3.77
N THR A 22 -27.09 -29.19 4.01
CA THR A 22 -27.74 -27.90 3.79
C THR A 22 -27.25 -26.83 4.76
N LEU A 23 -27.05 -27.18 6.03
CA LEU A 23 -26.51 -26.27 7.06
C LEU A 23 -25.05 -25.90 6.76
N GLU A 24 -24.24 -26.88 6.37
CA GLU A 24 -22.84 -26.63 5.97
C GLU A 24 -22.77 -25.68 4.78
N TRP A 25 -23.56 -25.91 3.75
CA TRP A 25 -23.62 -25.02 2.58
C TRP A 25 -24.06 -23.59 2.95
N LEU A 26 -25.08 -23.45 3.80
CA LEU A 26 -25.52 -22.14 4.30
C LEU A 26 -24.42 -21.43 5.12
N ALA A 27 -23.70 -22.18 5.95
CA ALA A 27 -22.59 -21.65 6.75
C ALA A 27 -21.46 -21.15 5.84
N ASP A 28 -21.09 -21.91 4.83
CA ASP A 28 -20.04 -21.53 3.87
C ASP A 28 -20.43 -20.26 3.08
N MET A 29 -21.68 -20.18 2.60
CA MET A 29 -22.17 -19.00 1.93
C MET A 29 -22.13 -17.73 2.82
N GLU A 30 -22.51 -17.86 4.09
CA GLU A 30 -22.43 -16.72 5.03
C GLU A 30 -20.98 -16.34 5.34
N LEU A 31 -20.08 -17.31 5.49
CA LEU A 31 -18.65 -17.07 5.69
C LEU A 31 -18.02 -16.32 4.49
N GLU A 32 -18.34 -16.74 3.27
CA GLU A 32 -17.89 -16.05 2.07
C GLU A 32 -18.46 -14.63 1.98
N ALA A 33 -19.74 -14.45 2.27
CA ALA A 33 -20.36 -13.13 2.29
C ALA A 33 -19.74 -12.22 3.35
N ARG A 34 -19.41 -12.74 4.54
CA ARG A 34 -18.69 -12.00 5.60
C ARG A 34 -17.28 -11.61 5.17
N ARG A 35 -16.54 -12.54 4.54
CA ARG A 35 -15.21 -12.26 3.98
C ARG A 35 -15.27 -11.15 2.94
N GLY A 36 -16.20 -11.24 1.99
CA GLY A 36 -16.40 -10.20 0.97
C GLY A 36 -16.65 -8.82 1.57
N ARG A 37 -17.61 -8.72 2.53
CA ARG A 37 -17.90 -7.47 3.24
C ARG A 37 -16.69 -6.93 4.03
N ALA A 38 -15.91 -7.81 4.62
CA ALA A 38 -14.70 -7.43 5.36
C ALA A 38 -13.62 -6.87 4.43
N ILE A 39 -13.39 -7.51 3.28
CA ILE A 39 -12.45 -7.05 2.24
C ILE A 39 -12.87 -5.68 1.72
N GLU A 40 -14.15 -5.51 1.37
CA GLU A 40 -14.66 -4.24 0.85
C GLU A 40 -14.51 -3.09 1.87
N ARG A 41 -14.81 -3.35 3.14
CA ARG A 41 -14.61 -2.36 4.21
C ARG A 41 -13.13 -1.99 4.34
N ARG A 42 -12.20 -2.97 4.28
CA ARG A 42 -10.76 -2.69 4.32
C ARG A 42 -10.30 -1.87 3.14
N PHE A 43 -10.77 -2.21 1.95
CA PHE A 43 -10.47 -1.44 0.76
C PHE A 43 -10.92 0.02 0.88
N LYS A 44 -12.15 0.26 1.32
CA LYS A 44 -12.65 1.63 1.56
C LYS A 44 -11.78 2.39 2.58
N CYS A 45 -11.39 1.73 3.67
CA CYS A 45 -10.54 2.35 4.70
C CYS A 45 -9.10 2.56 4.25
N SER A 46 -8.61 1.79 3.26
CA SER A 46 -7.23 1.85 2.80
C SER A 46 -6.87 3.08 1.97
N LYS A 47 -7.84 3.79 1.42
CA LYS A 47 -7.68 4.93 0.50
C LYS A 47 -6.96 4.57 -0.81
N LEU A 48 -6.92 3.31 -1.21
CA LEU A 48 -6.24 2.87 -2.45
C LEU A 48 -6.87 3.41 -3.73
N GLN A 49 -8.16 3.75 -3.72
CA GLN A 49 -8.95 4.29 -4.85
C GLN A 49 -9.13 3.34 -6.05
N ALA A 50 -8.31 2.30 -6.18
CA ALA A 50 -8.38 1.32 -7.26
C ALA A 50 -8.00 -0.08 -6.76
N GLN A 51 -8.48 -1.10 -7.45
CA GLN A 51 -8.24 -2.52 -7.18
C GLN A 51 -7.45 -3.13 -8.36
N PRO A 52 -6.19 -2.72 -8.59
CA PRO A 52 -5.43 -3.14 -9.75
C PRO A 52 -4.99 -4.61 -9.62
N SER A 53 -5.03 -5.33 -10.77
CA SER A 53 -4.44 -6.67 -10.89
C SER A 53 -2.97 -6.59 -11.27
N ILE A 54 -2.19 -7.60 -10.86
CA ILE A 54 -0.80 -7.77 -11.28
C ILE A 54 -0.68 -8.00 -12.78
N ASP A 55 -1.69 -8.56 -13.43
CA ASP A 55 -1.71 -8.79 -14.87
C ASP A 55 -1.64 -7.49 -15.67
N ALA A 56 -2.15 -6.38 -15.10
CA ALA A 56 -2.04 -5.05 -15.68
C ALA A 56 -0.65 -4.41 -15.48
N PHE A 57 0.24 -5.03 -14.68
CA PHE A 57 1.62 -4.59 -14.53
C PHE A 57 2.51 -5.24 -15.58
N HIS A 58 2.45 -4.76 -16.81
CA HIS A 58 3.22 -5.33 -17.91
C HIS A 58 4.73 -5.27 -17.67
N PHE A 59 5.32 -6.42 -17.37
CA PHE A 59 6.75 -6.54 -17.06
C PHE A 59 7.66 -6.29 -18.27
N SER A 60 7.13 -6.43 -19.49
CA SER A 60 7.87 -6.23 -20.75
C SER A 60 8.12 -4.76 -21.10
N HIS A 61 7.43 -3.79 -20.47
CA HIS A 61 7.56 -2.38 -20.82
C HIS A 61 8.97 -1.81 -20.58
N HIS A 62 9.68 -2.29 -19.55
CA HIS A 62 11.03 -1.83 -19.24
C HIS A 62 11.92 -3.00 -18.82
N LYS A 63 13.20 -2.96 -19.17
CA LYS A 63 14.21 -3.95 -18.76
C LYS A 63 14.25 -4.11 -17.24
N SER A 64 14.18 -3.01 -16.50
CA SER A 64 14.15 -3.00 -15.04
C SER A 64 12.95 -3.73 -14.44
N ARG A 65 11.75 -3.62 -15.04
CA ARG A 65 10.57 -4.39 -14.64
C ARG A 65 10.76 -5.88 -14.89
N SER A 66 11.28 -6.24 -16.07
CA SER A 66 11.55 -7.62 -16.44
C SER A 66 12.56 -8.27 -15.47
N GLN A 67 13.64 -7.57 -15.16
CA GLN A 67 14.66 -8.02 -14.20
C GLN A 67 14.11 -8.22 -12.78
N ASN A 68 13.17 -7.40 -12.35
CA ASN A 68 12.54 -7.49 -11.03
C ASN A 68 11.32 -8.42 -10.99
N LYS A 69 10.91 -9.05 -12.12
CA LYS A 69 9.64 -9.81 -12.21
C LYS A 69 9.46 -10.82 -11.07
N ASN A 70 10.42 -11.71 -10.86
CA ASN A 70 10.29 -12.75 -9.85
C ASN A 70 10.26 -12.19 -8.41
N ARG A 71 11.01 -11.11 -8.15
CA ARG A 71 10.98 -10.42 -6.86
C ARG A 71 9.62 -9.77 -6.62
N VAL A 72 9.09 -9.06 -7.63
CA VAL A 72 7.76 -8.42 -7.56
C VAL A 72 6.65 -9.46 -7.36
N LEU A 73 6.69 -10.60 -8.06
CA LEU A 73 5.68 -11.64 -7.88
C LEU A 73 5.70 -12.23 -6.46
N ARG A 74 6.89 -12.38 -5.84
CA ARG A 74 6.99 -12.83 -4.44
C ARG A 74 6.36 -11.85 -3.44
N LEU A 75 6.27 -10.55 -3.75
CA LEU A 75 5.59 -9.60 -2.87
C LEU A 75 4.11 -9.92 -2.67
N LEU A 76 3.49 -10.64 -3.62
CA LEU A 76 2.07 -11.02 -3.55
C LEU A 76 1.79 -12.11 -2.53
N ASP A 77 2.83 -12.80 -2.03
CA ASP A 77 2.73 -13.75 -0.92
C ASP A 77 2.59 -13.03 0.43
N LEU A 78 2.89 -11.71 0.47
CA LEU A 78 2.78 -10.83 1.62
C LEU A 78 3.66 -11.25 2.83
N THR A 79 4.61 -12.14 2.67
CA THR A 79 5.53 -12.59 3.73
C THR A 79 6.35 -11.43 4.29
N PHE A 80 6.64 -10.42 3.45
CA PHE A 80 7.33 -9.21 3.88
C PHE A 80 6.57 -8.44 4.97
N ILE A 81 5.22 -8.47 4.97
CA ILE A 81 4.40 -7.83 6.01
C ILE A 81 4.54 -8.59 7.33
N ALA A 82 4.51 -9.91 7.31
CA ALA A 82 4.68 -10.74 8.50
C ALA A 82 6.07 -10.56 9.13
N ASN A 83 7.09 -10.33 8.29
CA ASN A 83 8.49 -10.13 8.70
C ASN A 83 8.80 -8.66 9.09
N GLY A 84 7.85 -7.74 8.94
CA GLY A 84 8.08 -6.32 9.17
C GLY A 84 9.06 -5.69 8.17
N THR A 85 9.24 -6.30 6.98
CA THR A 85 10.16 -5.81 5.95
C THR A 85 9.55 -4.62 5.21
N ASN A 86 10.35 -3.59 4.99
CA ASN A 86 9.95 -2.42 4.21
C ASN A 86 10.20 -2.64 2.71
N LEU A 87 9.48 -1.92 1.87
CA LEU A 87 9.74 -1.89 0.43
C LEU A 87 10.04 -0.45 0.01
N VAL A 88 11.14 -0.25 -0.71
CA VAL A 88 11.47 1.06 -1.27
C VAL A 88 11.53 0.95 -2.78
N LEU A 89 10.58 1.63 -3.45
CA LEU A 89 10.44 1.64 -4.90
C LEU A 89 11.02 2.96 -5.43
N ILE A 90 12.21 2.89 -6.03
CA ILE A 90 12.95 4.04 -6.54
C ILE A 90 12.90 4.05 -8.07
N GLY A 91 12.73 5.22 -8.68
CA GLY A 91 12.83 5.34 -10.14
C GLY A 91 12.12 6.56 -10.71
N ASN A 92 12.24 6.75 -12.01
CA ASN A 92 11.69 7.91 -12.72
C ASN A 92 10.17 8.04 -12.57
N PRO A 93 9.60 9.24 -12.74
CA PRO A 93 8.16 9.41 -12.84
C PRO A 93 7.56 8.54 -13.96
N GLY A 94 6.37 7.98 -13.74
CA GLY A 94 5.65 7.22 -14.77
C GLY A 94 6.10 5.76 -14.97
N VAL A 95 7.14 5.25 -14.30
CA VAL A 95 7.60 3.85 -14.45
C VAL A 95 6.73 2.82 -13.70
N GLY A 96 5.68 3.25 -12.99
CA GLY A 96 4.66 2.36 -12.38
C GLY A 96 4.87 2.02 -10.92
N LYS A 97 5.69 2.76 -10.17
CA LYS A 97 5.92 2.56 -8.71
C LYS A 97 4.61 2.59 -7.90
N THR A 98 3.85 3.69 -8.05
CA THR A 98 2.54 3.86 -7.40
C THR A 98 1.56 2.76 -7.79
N PHE A 99 1.57 2.34 -9.06
CA PHE A 99 0.70 1.27 -9.53
C PHE A 99 1.04 -0.06 -8.88
N LEU A 100 2.32 -0.40 -8.79
CA LEU A 100 2.79 -1.61 -8.09
C LEU A 100 2.45 -1.56 -6.60
N SER A 101 2.67 -0.42 -5.93
CA SER A 101 2.34 -0.27 -4.50
C SER A 101 0.83 -0.48 -4.25
N LYS A 102 -0.04 0.00 -5.16
CA LYS A 102 -1.49 -0.23 -5.08
C LYS A 102 -1.88 -1.69 -5.33
N ILE A 103 -1.20 -2.41 -6.23
CA ILE A 103 -1.40 -3.87 -6.44
C ILE A 103 -1.11 -4.62 -5.14
N VAL A 104 0.05 -4.37 -4.54
CA VAL A 104 0.44 -5.01 -3.27
C VAL A 104 -0.52 -4.64 -2.14
N GLY A 105 -0.92 -3.38 -2.06
CA GLY A 105 -1.90 -2.90 -1.08
C GLY A 105 -3.27 -3.57 -1.22
N TRP A 106 -3.76 -3.73 -2.45
CA TRP A 106 -5.01 -4.43 -2.72
C TRP A 106 -4.91 -5.91 -2.33
N ARG A 107 -3.81 -6.57 -2.70
CA ARG A 107 -3.55 -7.96 -2.30
C ARG A 107 -3.54 -8.12 -0.78
N ALA A 108 -2.96 -7.17 -0.06
CA ALA A 108 -2.95 -7.16 1.41
C ALA A 108 -4.37 -6.97 2.00
N CYS A 109 -5.21 -6.11 1.40
CA CYS A 109 -6.62 -5.98 1.81
C CYS A 109 -7.39 -7.29 1.65
N GLN A 110 -7.18 -8.01 0.53
CA GLN A 110 -7.77 -9.33 0.28
C GLN A 110 -7.31 -10.37 1.31
N ALA A 111 -6.04 -10.30 1.76
CA ALA A 111 -5.47 -11.15 2.79
C ALA A 111 -5.80 -10.67 4.22
N ASN A 112 -6.85 -9.86 4.39
CA ASN A 112 -7.35 -9.41 5.68
C ASN A 112 -6.40 -8.44 6.44
N GLN A 113 -5.39 -7.83 5.78
CA GLN A 113 -4.48 -6.88 6.40
C GLN A 113 -5.08 -5.45 6.44
N ARG A 114 -4.73 -4.68 7.46
CA ARG A 114 -5.04 -3.25 7.52
C ARG A 114 -4.01 -2.49 6.70
N VAL A 115 -4.45 -1.84 5.64
CA VAL A 115 -3.61 -1.05 4.73
C VAL A 115 -4.02 0.41 4.80
N LEU A 116 -3.07 1.32 4.69
CA LEU A 116 -3.32 2.74 4.44
C LEU A 116 -2.41 3.21 3.31
N PHE A 117 -3.03 3.79 2.28
CA PHE A 117 -2.35 4.51 1.20
C PHE A 117 -2.47 6.01 1.44
N THR A 118 -1.36 6.72 1.31
CA THR A 118 -1.30 8.19 1.38
C THR A 118 -0.10 8.69 0.58
N THR A 119 -0.16 9.92 0.08
CA THR A 119 1.07 10.59 -0.34
C THR A 119 1.84 11.07 0.90
N ALA A 120 3.16 11.29 0.75
CA ALA A 120 3.97 11.86 1.82
C ALA A 120 3.42 13.24 2.25
N MET A 121 3.05 14.07 1.28
CA MET A 121 2.52 15.42 1.54
C MET A 121 1.17 15.39 2.26
N ASP A 122 0.22 14.54 1.82
CA ASP A 122 -1.09 14.45 2.49
C ASP A 122 -0.96 13.97 3.94
N MET A 123 -0.05 13.02 4.20
CA MET A 123 0.23 12.55 5.54
C MET A 123 0.77 13.69 6.41
N LEU A 124 1.77 14.41 5.91
CA LEU A 124 2.41 15.49 6.68
C LEU A 124 1.47 16.66 6.90
N ASN A 125 0.73 17.10 5.89
CA ASN A 125 -0.28 18.15 6.03
C ASN A 125 -1.33 17.80 7.07
N HIS A 126 -1.80 16.53 7.08
CA HIS A 126 -2.76 16.05 8.07
C HIS A 126 -2.17 16.02 9.49
N LEU A 127 -0.90 15.64 9.64
CA LEU A 127 -0.22 15.64 10.94
C LEU A 127 0.09 17.05 11.43
N LEU A 128 0.55 17.96 10.56
CA LEU A 128 0.78 19.36 10.89
C LEU A 128 -0.52 20.03 11.38
N ALA A 129 -1.61 19.87 10.65
CA ALA A 129 -2.92 20.41 11.06
C ALA A 129 -3.36 19.88 12.43
N SER A 130 -3.02 18.62 12.75
CA SER A 130 -3.39 18.00 14.02
C SER A 130 -2.59 18.47 15.24
N GLN A 131 -1.52 19.22 15.04
CA GLN A 131 -0.81 19.88 16.14
C GLN A 131 -1.59 21.09 16.67
N VAL A 132 -2.30 21.78 15.80
CA VAL A 132 -3.12 22.97 16.15
C VAL A 132 -4.32 22.57 17.02
N ASP A 133 -4.95 21.44 16.74
CA ASP A 133 -6.12 20.94 17.48
C ASP A 133 -5.77 19.94 18.59
N HIS A 134 -4.47 19.82 18.95
CA HIS A 134 -3.93 18.89 19.95
C HIS A 134 -4.31 17.41 19.74
N SER A 135 -4.65 17.02 18.51
CA SER A 135 -5.05 15.63 18.18
C SER A 135 -3.91 14.78 17.62
N LEU A 136 -2.66 15.28 17.60
CA LEU A 136 -1.51 14.66 16.94
C LEU A 136 -1.32 13.19 17.35
N VAL A 137 -1.36 12.88 18.64
CA VAL A 137 -1.16 11.50 19.15
C VAL A 137 -2.19 10.54 18.55
N ARG A 138 -3.44 10.98 18.45
CA ARG A 138 -4.52 10.19 17.84
C ARG A 138 -4.33 10.03 16.33
N LYS A 139 -3.92 11.11 15.65
CA LYS A 139 -3.71 11.11 14.19
C LYS A 139 -2.47 10.31 13.77
N LEU A 140 -1.41 10.33 14.58
CA LEU A 140 -0.24 9.48 14.36
C LEU A 140 -0.62 7.99 14.31
N LYS A 141 -1.55 7.54 15.17
CA LYS A 141 -2.02 6.15 15.15
C LYS A 141 -2.61 5.73 13.81
N ALA A 142 -3.24 6.64 13.06
CA ALA A 142 -3.77 6.34 11.73
C ALA A 142 -2.67 5.86 10.77
N TYR A 143 -1.44 6.36 10.91
CA TYR A 143 -0.29 6.02 10.07
C TYR A 143 0.61 4.95 10.68
N THR A 144 0.62 4.81 12.00
CA THR A 144 1.50 3.86 12.69
C THR A 144 0.84 2.50 12.96
N GLU A 145 -0.49 2.42 13.06
CA GLU A 145 -1.19 1.17 13.37
C GLU A 145 -1.48 0.24 12.18
N PRO A 146 -1.67 0.69 10.91
CA PRO A 146 -1.88 -0.23 9.80
C PRO A 146 -0.73 -1.23 9.66
N ALA A 147 -1.04 -2.49 9.35
CA ALA A 147 -0.01 -3.50 9.07
C ALA A 147 0.89 -3.08 7.91
N LEU A 148 0.29 -2.45 6.90
CA LEU A 148 1.00 -1.90 5.75
C LEU A 148 0.64 -0.42 5.58
N LEU A 149 1.64 0.48 5.64
CA LEU A 149 1.55 1.85 5.20
C LEU A 149 2.17 1.98 3.81
N ILE A 150 1.46 2.59 2.88
CA ILE A 150 2.00 2.97 1.57
C ILE A 150 2.12 4.50 1.57
N CYS A 151 3.36 4.98 1.59
CA CYS A 151 3.70 6.40 1.52
C CYS A 151 4.24 6.70 0.12
N ASP A 152 3.39 7.28 -0.71
CA ASP A 152 3.67 7.54 -2.12
C ASP A 152 4.31 8.92 -2.30
N GLU A 153 5.12 9.08 -3.34
CA GLU A 153 5.69 10.35 -3.79
C GLU A 153 6.59 11.06 -2.76
N LEU A 154 7.40 10.31 -1.99
CA LEU A 154 8.40 10.93 -1.14
C LEU A 154 9.49 11.59 -2.01
N GLY A 155 9.83 12.85 -1.71
CA GLY A 155 10.88 13.59 -2.40
C GLY A 155 10.40 14.41 -3.60
N TYR A 156 9.10 14.59 -3.77
CA TYR A 156 8.57 15.53 -4.77
C TYR A 156 8.82 16.99 -4.39
N LEU A 157 8.86 17.29 -3.09
CA LEU A 157 9.19 18.59 -2.52
C LEU A 157 10.11 18.40 -1.32
N ALA A 158 11.00 19.36 -1.08
CA ALA A 158 11.80 19.39 0.13
C ALA A 158 10.90 19.66 1.35
N LEU A 159 11.14 18.94 2.43
CA LEU A 159 10.41 19.06 3.69
C LEU A 159 11.13 20.04 4.61
N ASP A 160 10.37 20.85 5.33
CA ASP A 160 10.88 21.65 6.43
C ASP A 160 11.23 20.77 7.66
N GLN A 161 11.82 21.39 8.66
CA GLN A 161 12.23 20.69 9.88
C GLN A 161 11.05 20.01 10.58
N GLN A 162 9.91 20.66 10.66
CA GLN A 162 8.74 20.18 11.36
C GLN A 162 8.15 18.95 10.66
N SER A 163 7.97 19.02 9.34
CA SER A 163 7.51 17.91 8.51
C SER A 163 8.47 16.73 8.56
N SER A 164 9.79 16.98 8.50
CA SER A 164 10.81 15.93 8.59
C SER A 164 10.80 15.22 9.94
N ASN A 165 10.59 15.94 11.04
CA ASN A 165 10.45 15.36 12.38
C ASN A 165 9.18 14.50 12.49
N LEU A 166 8.05 14.95 11.91
CA LEU A 166 6.82 14.16 11.90
C LEU A 166 6.98 12.88 11.06
N PHE A 167 7.64 12.99 9.91
CA PHE A 167 7.96 11.83 9.07
C PHE A 167 8.85 10.84 9.81
N TYR A 168 9.92 11.32 10.45
CA TYR A 168 10.79 10.51 11.31
C TYR A 168 9.99 9.81 12.41
N GLN A 169 9.09 10.51 13.08
CA GLN A 169 8.27 9.94 14.16
C GLN A 169 7.39 8.79 13.65
N VAL A 170 6.77 8.92 12.47
CA VAL A 170 5.99 7.85 11.84
C VAL A 170 6.88 6.64 11.55
N ILE A 171 8.02 6.84 10.85
CA ILE A 171 8.91 5.76 10.44
C ILE A 171 9.53 5.07 11.67
N SER A 172 10.01 5.84 12.66
CA SER A 172 10.61 5.30 13.88
C SER A 172 9.62 4.47 14.69
N THR A 173 8.37 4.92 14.82
CA THR A 173 7.32 4.16 15.51
C THR A 173 6.98 2.87 14.77
N ARG A 174 6.86 2.91 13.43
CA ARG A 174 6.59 1.71 12.63
C ARG A 174 7.73 0.70 12.69
N HIS A 175 8.97 1.19 12.63
CA HIS A 175 10.17 0.37 12.77
C HIS A 175 10.18 -0.37 14.13
N SER A 176 9.96 0.34 15.25
CA SER A 176 9.93 -0.26 16.58
C SER A 176 8.80 -1.29 16.74
N GLN A 177 7.68 -1.11 16.02
CA GLN A 177 6.54 -2.03 16.00
C GLN A 177 6.66 -3.15 14.96
N LYS A 178 7.76 -3.23 14.21
CA LYS A 178 7.99 -4.17 13.11
C LYS A 178 6.84 -4.17 12.09
N ARG A 179 6.40 -2.99 11.69
CA ARG A 179 5.33 -2.79 10.70
C ARG A 179 5.87 -2.34 9.37
N SER A 180 5.48 -3.01 8.31
CA SER A 180 5.97 -2.77 6.96
C SER A 180 5.49 -1.45 6.38
N THR A 181 6.42 -0.75 5.72
CA THR A 181 6.14 0.48 4.99
C THR A 181 6.59 0.32 3.54
N ILE A 182 5.74 0.71 2.59
CA ILE A 182 6.15 0.89 1.19
C ILE A 182 6.38 2.38 0.97
N ILE A 183 7.58 2.73 0.51
CA ILE A 183 7.92 4.10 0.08
C ILE A 183 8.07 4.09 -1.44
N THR A 184 7.44 5.03 -2.13
CA THR A 184 7.78 5.32 -3.52
C THR A 184 8.50 6.67 -3.61
N THR A 185 9.55 6.72 -4.37
CA THR A 185 10.36 7.94 -4.54
C THR A 185 10.99 7.97 -5.93
N ASN A 186 11.28 9.16 -6.43
CA ASN A 186 12.10 9.37 -7.62
C ASN A 186 13.56 9.70 -7.25
N THR A 187 13.86 9.89 -5.98
CA THR A 187 15.14 10.36 -5.48
C THR A 187 15.90 9.21 -4.79
N PRO A 188 17.16 8.95 -5.14
CA PRO A 188 18.00 7.97 -4.48
C PRO A 188 18.31 8.38 -3.02
N PHE A 189 18.64 7.41 -2.17
CA PHE A 189 18.94 7.66 -0.75
C PHE A 189 20.07 8.68 -0.53
N SER A 190 21.06 8.75 -1.43
CA SER A 190 22.15 9.72 -1.40
C SER A 190 21.67 11.17 -1.32
N ASP A 191 20.50 11.44 -1.89
CA ASP A 191 19.97 12.80 -2.04
C ASP A 191 18.88 13.11 -1.01
N TRP A 192 18.57 12.18 -0.11
CA TRP A 192 17.54 12.35 0.90
C TRP A 192 17.85 13.47 1.90
N GLY A 193 19.13 13.83 2.08
CA GLY A 193 19.52 14.99 2.85
C GLY A 193 18.97 16.32 2.32
N ASN A 194 18.74 16.39 1.00
CA ASN A 194 18.16 17.55 0.33
C ASN A 194 16.62 17.59 0.44
N ILE A 195 15.99 16.43 0.71
CA ILE A 195 14.53 16.30 0.83
C ILE A 195 14.09 16.45 2.28
N LEU A 196 14.84 15.87 3.22
CA LEU A 196 14.47 15.69 4.62
C LEU A 196 15.19 16.69 5.53
N PHE A 197 15.07 17.96 5.23
CA PHE A 197 15.59 19.12 5.96
C PHE A 197 17.12 19.12 6.16
N ASN A 198 17.71 18.02 6.66
CA ASN A 198 19.15 17.86 6.85
C ASN A 198 19.58 16.39 6.78
N THR A 199 20.90 16.19 6.65
CA THR A 199 21.52 14.87 6.52
C THR A 199 21.33 14.00 7.76
N THR A 200 21.28 14.55 8.96
CA THR A 200 21.12 13.79 10.22
C THR A 200 19.77 13.11 10.27
N ILE A 201 18.68 13.85 10.00
CA ILE A 201 17.32 13.28 9.96
C ILE A 201 17.20 12.30 8.81
N ALA A 202 17.76 12.64 7.64
CA ALA A 202 17.75 11.76 6.46
C ALA A 202 18.44 10.42 6.74
N THR A 203 19.63 10.44 7.35
CA THR A 203 20.35 9.23 7.74
C THR A 203 19.53 8.41 8.74
N ALA A 204 18.98 9.04 9.77
CA ALA A 204 18.20 8.34 10.79
C ALA A 204 16.91 7.69 10.23
N ILE A 205 16.30 8.28 9.20
CA ILE A 205 15.14 7.70 8.49
C ILE A 205 15.60 6.57 7.56
N ALA A 206 16.67 6.81 6.79
CA ALA A 206 17.21 5.83 5.85
C ALA A 206 17.65 4.56 6.57
N ASP A 207 18.38 4.66 7.68
CA ASP A 207 18.82 3.51 8.48
C ASP A 207 17.64 2.63 8.89
N ARG A 208 16.57 3.23 9.44
CA ARG A 208 15.38 2.48 9.88
C ARG A 208 14.60 1.84 8.74
N LEU A 209 14.59 2.49 7.59
CA LEU A 209 13.92 1.94 6.42
C LEU A 209 14.74 0.83 5.77
N VAL A 210 16.08 0.98 5.71
CA VAL A 210 16.97 0.08 4.98
C VAL A 210 17.34 -1.16 5.82
N GLU A 211 17.43 -1.04 7.15
CA GLU A 211 17.82 -2.13 8.07
C GLU A 211 17.08 -3.45 7.76
N ASN A 212 15.77 -3.36 7.44
CA ASN A 212 14.98 -4.50 7.01
C ASN A 212 14.14 -4.12 5.81
N SER A 213 14.75 -4.06 4.62
CA SER A 213 14.04 -3.65 3.40
C SER A 213 14.42 -4.42 2.16
N GLU A 214 13.49 -4.45 1.21
CA GLU A 214 13.75 -4.75 -0.19
C GLU A 214 13.69 -3.46 -1.02
N ILE A 215 14.77 -3.19 -1.74
CA ILE A 215 14.87 -2.02 -2.62
C ILE A 215 14.67 -2.45 -4.06
N PHE A 216 13.78 -1.78 -4.76
CA PHE A 216 13.47 -1.99 -6.18
C PHE A 216 13.83 -0.73 -6.97
N MET A 217 14.73 -0.89 -7.93
CA MET A 217 15.11 0.17 -8.85
C MET A 217 14.36 0.01 -10.16
N PHE A 218 13.58 1.02 -10.54
CA PHE A 218 12.82 1.06 -11.79
C PHE A 218 13.34 2.17 -12.69
N GLY A 219 14.01 1.80 -13.77
CA GLY A 219 14.44 2.71 -14.83
C GLY A 219 13.57 2.57 -16.08
N GLY A 220 13.61 3.56 -16.92
CA GLY A 220 12.90 3.61 -18.20
C GLY A 220 12.10 4.89 -18.37
N ASP A 221 11.47 5.04 -19.53
CA ASP A 221 10.66 6.19 -19.87
C ASP A 221 9.29 6.16 -19.19
N SER A 222 8.65 7.33 -19.11
CA SER A 222 7.32 7.43 -18.54
C SER A 222 6.29 6.66 -19.41
N LEU A 223 5.49 5.82 -18.76
CA LEU A 223 4.36 5.13 -19.38
C LEU A 223 3.07 5.98 -19.41
N ARG A 224 3.13 7.20 -18.90
CA ARG A 224 2.01 8.15 -18.98
C ARG A 224 1.93 8.69 -20.39
N LYS A 225 0.89 8.33 -21.15
CA LYS A 225 0.63 8.92 -22.47
C LYS A 225 0.20 10.37 -22.29
N PRO A 226 0.70 11.31 -23.12
CA PRO A 226 0.18 12.67 -23.10
C PRO A 226 -1.32 12.64 -23.45
N LYS A 227 -2.12 13.43 -22.72
CA LYS A 227 -3.58 13.54 -22.97
C LYS A 227 -3.89 14.12 -24.36
N ASN A 228 -2.93 14.83 -24.93
CA ASN A 228 -3.01 15.38 -26.28
C ASN A 228 -1.72 15.00 -27.04
N PRO A 229 -1.78 14.18 -28.12
CA PRO A 229 -0.60 13.74 -28.86
C PRO A 229 0.17 14.89 -29.56
N ASN A 230 -0.40 16.09 -29.63
CA ASN A 230 0.18 17.27 -30.28
C ASN A 230 0.87 18.23 -29.30
N LEU A 231 0.96 17.92 -27.99
CA LEU A 231 1.74 18.72 -27.05
C LEU A 231 3.15 18.11 -26.91
N PRO A 232 4.23 18.92 -27.04
CA PRO A 232 5.58 18.45 -26.79
C PRO A 232 5.68 17.93 -25.34
N ALA A 233 6.42 16.85 -25.15
CA ALA A 233 6.75 16.35 -23.81
C ALA A 233 7.64 17.40 -23.10
N GLU A 234 7.15 17.96 -21.99
CA GLU A 234 7.96 18.76 -21.07
C GLU A 234 8.92 17.87 -20.28
#